data_1ee740aa97e814b8f5d5d54d03aefbe1
#
_entry.id   1ee740aa97e814b8f5d5d54d03aefbe1
#
_cell.length_a   1.000
_cell.length_b   1.000
_cell.length_c   1.000
_cell.angle_alpha   90.00
_cell.angle_beta   90.00
_cell.angle_gamma   90.00
#
_symmetry.space_group_name_H-M   'P 1'
#
loop_
_entity.id
_entity.type
_entity.pdbx_description
1 polymer ?
#
loop_
_entity_poly.entity_id
_entity_poly.type
_entity_poly.pdbx_seq_one_letter_code
_entity_poly.pdbx_strand_id
1 'polypeptide(L)'
;MAGLKNVLLVEDDPMIREMYRIILVDRQYKIEMAGNSEELFKKLETFHPDCILLDVMLPGMSGLEILKLLRTDPKYGCQKTKIVILSNLAQRSVTDSAIELGADGYVIKSDILPKDLPEIISSLED
;
A
#
# COMPACT_ATOMS: atom_id res chain seq x y z
N MET A 1 6.20 20.40 -8.77
CA MET A 1 5.62 20.04 -7.50
C MET A 1 5.69 18.56 -7.22
N ALA A 2 6.24 18.19 -6.12
CA ALA A 2 6.40 16.79 -5.78
C ALA A 2 5.16 16.27 -5.03
N GLY A 3 4.32 15.51 -5.69
CA GLY A 3 3.26 14.79 -5.06
C GLY A 3 3.64 13.34 -4.88
N LEU A 4 2.70 12.50 -4.42
CA LEU A 4 2.91 11.07 -4.29
C LEU A 4 2.68 10.43 -5.65
N LYS A 5 3.73 10.38 -6.47
CA LYS A 5 3.64 9.94 -7.86
C LYS A 5 3.94 8.47 -8.09
N ASN A 6 4.87 7.92 -7.33
CA ASN A 6 5.28 6.52 -7.46
C ASN A 6 4.54 5.68 -6.43
N VAL A 7 3.72 4.75 -6.90
CA VAL A 7 2.87 3.93 -6.03
C VAL A 7 3.20 2.46 -6.24
N LEU A 8 3.43 1.76 -5.15
CA LEU A 8 3.60 0.31 -5.18
C LEU A 8 2.33 -0.32 -4.61
N LEU A 9 1.65 -1.09 -5.44
CA LEU A 9 0.40 -1.74 -5.07
C LEU A 9 0.68 -3.21 -4.75
N VAL A 10 0.39 -3.60 -3.51
CA VAL A 10 0.62 -4.97 -3.04
C VAL A 10 -0.72 -5.64 -2.78
N GLU A 11 -1.13 -6.49 -3.70
CA GLU A 11 -2.43 -7.14 -3.71
C GLU A 11 -2.29 -8.49 -4.41
N ASP A 12 -2.70 -9.58 -3.76
CA ASP A 12 -2.53 -10.91 -4.33
C ASP A 12 -3.60 -11.28 -5.37
N ASP A 13 -4.79 -10.67 -5.30
CA ASP A 13 -5.84 -10.93 -6.29
C ASP A 13 -5.54 -10.16 -7.57
N PRO A 14 -5.26 -10.87 -8.70
CA PRO A 14 -4.89 -10.18 -9.93
C PRO A 14 -6.01 -9.31 -10.52
N MET A 15 -7.27 -9.67 -10.28
CA MET A 15 -8.39 -8.85 -10.78
C MET A 15 -8.51 -7.53 -10.02
N ILE A 16 -8.40 -7.58 -8.71
CA ILE A 16 -8.45 -6.37 -7.87
C ILE A 16 -7.23 -5.51 -8.15
N ARG A 17 -6.07 -6.13 -8.25
CA ARG A 17 -4.81 -5.43 -8.56
C ARG A 17 -4.91 -4.66 -9.88
N GLU A 18 -5.44 -5.31 -10.92
CA GLU A 18 -5.59 -4.68 -12.22
C GLU A 18 -6.60 -3.53 -12.20
N MET A 19 -7.69 -3.70 -11.47
CA MET A 19 -8.70 -2.66 -11.33
C MET A 19 -8.12 -1.40 -10.70
N TYR A 20 -7.38 -1.55 -9.61
CA TYR A 20 -6.74 -0.41 -8.96
C TYR A 20 -5.67 0.21 -9.84
N ARG A 21 -4.90 -0.62 -10.55
CA ARG A 21 -3.86 -0.13 -11.44
C ARG A 21 -4.44 0.80 -12.52
N ILE A 22 -5.53 0.38 -13.16
CA ILE A 22 -6.16 1.16 -14.21
C ILE A 22 -6.57 2.54 -13.71
N ILE A 23 -7.18 2.58 -12.53
CA ILE A 23 -7.65 3.83 -11.95
C ILE A 23 -6.49 4.76 -11.60
N LEU A 24 -5.42 4.21 -11.04
CA LEU A 24 -4.28 5.01 -10.63
C LEU A 24 -3.48 5.50 -11.84
N VAL A 25 -3.31 4.67 -12.86
CA VAL A 25 -2.61 5.08 -14.09
C VAL A 25 -3.38 6.21 -14.78
N ASP A 26 -4.71 6.14 -14.79
CA ASP A 26 -5.55 7.19 -15.37
C ASP A 26 -5.33 8.54 -14.67
N ARG A 27 -4.95 8.52 -13.40
CA ARG A 27 -4.66 9.73 -12.62
C ARG A 27 -3.17 10.08 -12.62
N GLN A 28 -2.41 9.50 -13.56
CA GLN A 28 -1.00 9.81 -13.81
C GLN A 28 -0.03 9.35 -12.71
N TYR A 29 -0.42 8.39 -11.89
CA TYR A 29 0.50 7.73 -10.98
C TYR A 29 1.37 6.73 -11.73
N LYS A 30 2.63 6.63 -11.33
CA LYS A 30 3.52 5.60 -11.83
C LYS A 30 3.38 4.38 -10.91
N ILE A 31 2.93 3.26 -11.44
CA ILE A 31 2.53 2.10 -10.65
C ILE A 31 3.47 0.93 -10.89
N GLU A 32 3.91 0.32 -9.80
CA GLU A 32 4.50 -1.02 -9.80
C GLU A 32 3.61 -1.89 -8.92
N MET A 33 3.66 -3.20 -9.15
CA MET A 33 2.76 -4.12 -8.46
C MET A 33 3.52 -5.32 -7.91
N ALA A 34 3.00 -5.86 -6.81
CA ALA A 34 3.50 -7.08 -6.20
C ALA A 34 2.33 -7.90 -5.67
N GLY A 35 2.40 -9.21 -5.79
CA GLY A 35 1.35 -10.11 -5.31
C GLY A 35 1.65 -10.76 -3.97
N ASN A 36 2.86 -10.59 -3.45
CA ASN A 36 3.29 -11.16 -2.18
C ASN A 36 4.51 -10.41 -1.65
N SER A 37 4.99 -10.80 -0.48
CA SER A 37 6.12 -10.14 0.15
C SER A 37 7.42 -10.27 -0.64
N GLU A 38 7.67 -11.42 -1.24
CA GLU A 38 8.90 -11.60 -2.04
C GLU A 38 8.95 -10.64 -3.21
N GLU A 39 7.84 -10.52 -3.93
CA GLU A 39 7.76 -9.60 -5.06
C GLU A 39 7.90 -8.15 -4.59
N LEU A 40 7.29 -7.82 -3.46
CA LEU A 40 7.41 -6.49 -2.88
C LEU A 40 8.86 -6.13 -2.57
N PHE A 41 9.56 -6.99 -1.85
CA PHE A 41 10.94 -6.71 -1.48
C PHE A 41 11.84 -6.63 -2.70
N LYS A 42 11.59 -7.45 -3.71
CA LYS A 42 12.33 -7.39 -4.97
C LYS A 42 12.09 -6.08 -5.70
N LYS A 43 10.86 -5.62 -5.75
CA LYS A 43 10.54 -4.34 -6.38
C LYS A 43 11.24 -3.18 -5.69
N LEU A 44 11.37 -3.22 -4.38
CA LEU A 44 12.03 -2.16 -3.62
C LEU A 44 13.51 -2.02 -3.93
N GLU A 45 14.12 -3.03 -4.55
CA GLU A 45 15.53 -2.94 -4.97
C GLU A 45 15.72 -1.95 -6.13
N THR A 46 14.70 -1.75 -6.95
CA THR A 46 14.80 -0.90 -8.15
C THR A 46 13.76 0.20 -8.23
N PHE A 47 12.74 0.16 -7.39
CA PHE A 47 11.66 1.13 -7.41
C PHE A 47 11.52 1.76 -6.03
N HIS A 48 11.47 3.11 -6.00
CA HIS A 48 11.33 3.85 -4.75
C HIS A 48 9.95 4.48 -4.68
N PRO A 49 8.97 3.78 -4.05
CA PRO A 49 7.62 4.33 -4.00
C PRO A 49 7.51 5.50 -3.04
N ASP A 50 6.66 6.45 -3.38
CA ASP A 50 6.24 7.51 -2.48
C ASP A 50 5.11 7.03 -1.58
N CYS A 51 4.34 6.06 -2.07
CA CYS A 51 3.20 5.49 -1.37
C CYS A 51 3.14 3.99 -1.65
N ILE A 52 2.84 3.20 -0.62
CA ILE A 52 2.60 1.77 -0.75
C ILE A 52 1.16 1.50 -0.32
N LEU A 53 0.40 0.85 -1.21
CA LEU A 53 -0.94 0.35 -0.88
C LEU A 53 -0.77 -1.13 -0.58
N LEU A 54 -1.01 -1.52 0.66
CA LEU A 54 -0.59 -2.82 1.17
C LEU A 54 -1.77 -3.59 1.76
N ASP A 55 -2.13 -4.69 1.11
CA ASP A 55 -3.18 -5.57 1.59
C ASP A 55 -2.70 -6.30 2.85
N VAL A 56 -3.59 -6.43 3.82
CA VAL A 56 -3.32 -7.20 5.05
C VAL A 56 -3.26 -8.69 4.75
N MET A 57 -4.20 -9.18 3.93
CA MET A 57 -4.37 -10.61 3.66
C MET A 57 -3.55 -11.04 2.46
N LEU A 58 -2.27 -11.28 2.68
CA LEU A 58 -1.36 -11.75 1.64
C LEU A 58 -0.91 -13.18 1.96
N PRO A 59 -0.60 -13.99 0.93
CA PRO A 59 -0.03 -15.31 1.18
C PRO A 59 1.36 -15.18 1.81
N GLY A 60 1.68 -16.07 2.73
CA GLY A 60 2.95 -16.03 3.44
C GLY A 60 2.96 -14.95 4.50
N MET A 61 3.78 -13.93 4.30
CA MET A 61 3.89 -12.83 5.26
C MET A 61 2.71 -11.88 5.14
N SER A 62 2.04 -11.60 6.25
CA SER A 62 0.88 -10.69 6.25
C SER A 62 1.30 -9.24 6.01
N GLY A 63 0.33 -8.41 5.60
CA GLY A 63 0.59 -6.98 5.40
C GLY A 63 1.07 -6.28 6.66
N LEU A 64 0.58 -6.68 7.84
CA LEU A 64 1.04 -6.07 9.10
C LEU A 64 2.50 -6.42 9.41
N GLU A 65 2.91 -7.65 9.13
CA GLU A 65 4.31 -8.06 9.29
C GLU A 65 5.22 -7.29 8.32
N ILE A 66 4.78 -7.13 7.08
CA ILE A 66 5.50 -6.35 6.08
C ILE A 66 5.64 -4.90 6.53
N LEU A 67 4.55 -4.31 7.01
CA LEU A 67 4.56 -2.93 7.49
C LEU A 67 5.60 -2.74 8.60
N LYS A 68 5.63 -3.67 9.54
CA LYS A 68 6.61 -3.60 10.62
C LYS A 68 8.04 -3.60 10.09
N LEU A 69 8.34 -4.50 9.14
CA LEU A 69 9.67 -4.56 8.53
C LEU A 69 10.01 -3.28 7.79
N LEU A 70 9.08 -2.75 7.02
CA LEU A 70 9.34 -1.53 6.25
C LEU A 70 9.62 -0.33 7.15
N ARG A 71 9.01 -0.28 8.32
CA ARG A 71 9.20 0.83 9.25
C ARG A 71 10.44 0.68 10.13
N THR A 72 10.86 -0.55 10.40
CA THR A 72 11.95 -0.79 11.35
C THR A 72 13.29 -1.13 10.71
N ASP A 73 13.30 -1.63 9.47
CA ASP A 73 14.53 -2.01 8.80
C ASP A 73 14.92 -0.99 7.74
N PRO A 74 16.00 -0.21 7.98
CA PRO A 74 16.35 0.86 7.03
C PRO A 74 16.81 0.37 5.67
N LYS A 75 17.12 -0.91 5.52
CA LYS A 75 17.58 -1.43 4.22
C LYS A 75 16.53 -1.31 3.12
N TYR A 76 15.24 -1.23 3.49
CA TYR A 76 14.16 -1.09 2.51
C TYR A 76 13.92 0.35 2.08
N GLY A 77 14.45 1.31 2.82
CA GLY A 77 14.31 2.72 2.47
C GLY A 77 12.89 3.28 2.59
N CYS A 78 12.03 2.60 3.35
CA CYS A 78 10.61 2.94 3.44
C CYS A 78 10.19 3.51 4.80
N GLN A 79 11.12 4.00 5.60
CA GLN A 79 10.79 4.50 6.93
C GLN A 79 9.88 5.74 6.90
N LYS A 80 9.93 6.50 5.80
CA LYS A 80 9.11 7.70 5.63
C LYS A 80 8.11 7.58 4.47
N THR A 81 8.12 6.47 3.75
CA THR A 81 7.17 6.23 2.68
C THR A 81 5.76 6.19 3.26
N LYS A 82 4.80 6.81 2.58
CA LYS A 82 3.40 6.73 3.01
C LYS A 82 2.89 5.31 2.78
N ILE A 83 2.31 4.70 3.79
CA ILE A 83 1.79 3.34 3.69
C ILE A 83 0.33 3.32 4.12
N VAL A 84 -0.52 2.86 3.21
CA VAL A 84 -1.95 2.69 3.46
C VAL A 84 -2.25 1.20 3.47
N ILE A 85 -2.84 0.74 4.55
CA ILE A 85 -3.26 -0.65 4.68
C ILE A 85 -4.63 -0.82 4.04
N LEU A 86 -4.76 -1.84 3.20
CA LEU A 86 -6.03 -2.22 2.58
C LEU A 86 -6.54 -3.49 3.28
N SER A 87 -7.80 -3.49 3.69
CA SER A 87 -8.37 -4.61 4.42
C SER A 87 -9.79 -4.89 3.96
N ASN A 88 -10.15 -6.16 3.90
CA ASN A 88 -11.53 -6.57 3.65
C ASN A 88 -12.34 -6.58 4.94
N LEU A 89 -11.68 -6.49 6.08
CA LEU A 89 -12.30 -6.70 7.38
C LEU A 89 -12.32 -5.40 8.18
N ALA A 90 -13.51 -5.01 8.62
CA ALA A 90 -13.67 -3.88 9.52
C ALA A 90 -13.36 -4.34 10.96
N GLN A 91 -12.17 -4.88 11.17
CA GLN A 91 -11.75 -5.34 12.50
C GLN A 91 -10.92 -4.26 13.16
N ARG A 92 -11.43 -3.78 14.27
CA ARG A 92 -10.77 -2.73 15.03
C ARG A 92 -9.35 -3.11 15.44
N SER A 93 -9.14 -4.38 15.80
CA SER A 93 -7.81 -4.85 16.20
C SER A 93 -6.80 -4.73 15.06
N VAL A 94 -7.22 -4.95 13.81
CA VAL A 94 -6.34 -4.82 12.64
C VAL A 94 -5.99 -3.36 12.39
N THR A 95 -6.99 -2.47 12.43
CA THR A 95 -6.75 -1.04 12.18
C THR A 95 -5.90 -0.43 13.29
N ASP A 96 -6.15 -0.79 14.54
CA ASP A 96 -5.34 -0.30 15.67
C ASP A 96 -3.90 -0.77 15.53
N SER A 97 -3.69 -2.05 15.19
CA SER A 97 -2.35 -2.60 14.98
C SER A 97 -1.62 -1.90 13.84
N ALA A 98 -2.33 -1.62 12.74
CA ALA A 98 -1.74 -0.93 11.59
C ALA A 98 -1.23 0.46 11.99
N ILE A 99 -2.03 1.21 12.73
CA ILE A 99 -1.64 2.55 13.17
C ILE A 99 -0.45 2.47 14.14
N GLU A 100 -0.48 1.55 15.08
CA GLU A 100 0.64 1.36 16.02
C GLU A 100 1.94 0.99 15.33
N LEU A 101 1.85 0.21 14.24
CA LEU A 101 3.02 -0.19 13.47
C LEU A 101 3.51 0.89 12.49
N GLY A 102 2.81 2.01 12.43
CA GLY A 102 3.26 3.16 11.66
C GLY A 102 2.62 3.34 10.29
N ALA A 103 1.44 2.76 10.06
CA ALA A 103 0.69 3.04 8.84
C ALA A 103 0.21 4.49 8.86
N ASP A 104 0.19 5.13 7.70
CA ASP A 104 -0.32 6.49 7.56
C ASP A 104 -1.83 6.52 7.39
N GLY A 105 -2.42 5.39 7.06
CA GLY A 105 -3.86 5.26 6.96
C GLY A 105 -4.26 3.81 6.72
N TYR A 106 -5.55 3.57 6.75
CA TYR A 106 -6.10 2.27 6.38
C TYR A 106 -7.41 2.48 5.63
N VAL A 107 -7.75 1.49 4.82
CA VAL A 107 -8.97 1.51 4.02
C VAL A 107 -9.65 0.16 4.15
N ILE A 108 -10.94 0.18 4.43
CA ILE A 108 -11.77 -1.02 4.37
C ILE A 108 -12.29 -1.10 2.94
N LYS A 109 -11.88 -2.12 2.21
CA LYS A 109 -12.18 -2.22 0.77
C LYS A 109 -13.66 -2.16 0.44
N SER A 110 -14.51 -2.68 1.33
CA SER A 110 -15.95 -2.66 1.11
C SER A 110 -16.60 -1.30 1.37
N ASP A 111 -15.88 -0.39 2.01
CA ASP A 111 -16.41 0.93 2.38
C ASP A 111 -16.13 2.00 1.34
N ILE A 112 -15.32 1.70 0.32
CA ILE A 112 -14.97 2.68 -0.71
C ILE A 112 -15.22 2.11 -2.10
N LEU A 113 -15.36 3.01 -3.05
CA LEU A 113 -15.33 2.65 -4.47
C LEU A 113 -13.88 2.70 -4.94
N PRO A 114 -13.49 1.85 -5.90
CA PRO A 114 -12.11 1.89 -6.41
C PRO A 114 -11.68 3.28 -6.89
N LYS A 115 -12.60 4.05 -7.45
CA LYS A 115 -12.32 5.42 -7.92
C LYS A 115 -11.96 6.40 -6.80
N ASP A 116 -12.21 6.03 -5.54
CA ASP A 116 -11.90 6.88 -4.39
C ASP A 116 -10.43 6.77 -3.98
N LEU A 117 -9.73 5.77 -4.48
CA LEU A 117 -8.35 5.48 -4.08
C LEU A 117 -7.39 6.64 -4.38
N PRO A 118 -7.45 7.29 -5.56
CA PRO A 118 -6.57 8.43 -5.82
C PRO A 118 -6.74 9.57 -4.82
N GLU A 119 -7.97 9.83 -4.38
CA GLU A 119 -8.23 10.87 -3.40
C GLU A 119 -7.63 10.52 -2.04
N ILE A 120 -7.69 9.25 -1.67
CA ILE A 120 -7.09 8.78 -0.42
C ILE A 120 -5.57 9.00 -0.46
N ILE A 121 -4.94 8.67 -1.57
CA ILE A 121 -3.50 8.88 -1.74
C ILE A 121 -3.18 10.37 -1.68
N SER A 122 -3.95 11.21 -2.38
CA SER A 122 -3.74 12.67 -2.35
C SER A 122 -3.86 13.25 -0.95
N SER A 123 -4.76 12.70 -0.14
CA SER A 123 -4.96 13.19 1.22
C SER A 123 -3.74 12.99 2.12
N LEU A 124 -2.81 12.12 1.73
CA LEU A 124 -1.58 11.86 2.49
C LEU A 124 -0.45 12.83 2.14
N GLU A 125 -0.61 13.61 1.08
CA GLU A 125 0.40 14.57 0.69
C GLU A 125 0.44 15.74 1.68
N ASP A 126 1.65 16.16 1.99
CA ASP A 126 1.85 17.28 2.92
C ASP A 126 1.74 18.64 2.22
#